data_626fca86b41c9ce0d4f65dfb38cfa3cd
#
_entry.id   626fca86b41c9ce0d4f65dfb38cfa3cd
#
_cell.length_a   1.000
_cell.length_b   1.000
_cell.length_c   1.000
_cell.angle_alpha   90.00
_cell.angle_beta   90.00
_cell.angle_gamma   90.00
#
_symmetry.space_group_name_H-M   'P 1'
#
loop_
_entity.id
_entity.type
_entity.pdbx_description
1 polymer ?
#
loop_
_entity_poly.entity_id
_entity_poly.type
_entity_poly.pdbx_seq_one_letter_code
_entity_poly.pdbx_strand_id
1 'polypeptide(L)'
;MLLPKIFLGLSLLAFATCSKSNKPEIPEPEPPQGPVPVQEAAFAFPGAEGFGRDVTGGRGGKVIKVSNLNDSGPGSLRDAVNTAGARIIVFTVSGTITLKSPLDIRNNDITIAGQTAPGDGITLRDYPVSVKADNVIIRFLRFRMGDAAQQEGDPIGGFERKNIIIDHCSMSWSTDECSSFYQNDYFTMQWCIISESLRNSVHGKGAHGYGGIWGGKYATFHHNLLAHHDSRNPRFGERAGDAYALTDLTDVRNNVIYNWANNSAYGGEAMNINLVNNYYKPGPATTKKERIFSPDKNKVTGTAVYDKWGRFYINGNFVEGSARATDDNWTYGVYNQFHNSYGTVPEADKAAMRMTAAHPVNENIVT
;
A
#
# COMPACT_ATOMS: atom_id res chain seq x y z
N MET A 1 -17.18 85.34 -35.40
CA MET A 1 -16.86 86.63 -34.79
C MET A 1 -15.67 86.44 -33.86
N LEU A 2 -14.55 87.08 -34.25
CA LEU A 2 -13.33 87.34 -33.45
C LEU A 2 -12.45 86.18 -32.94
N LEU A 3 -11.42 85.89 -33.77
CA LEU A 3 -10.05 85.68 -33.32
C LEU A 3 -9.51 86.93 -32.59
N PRO A 4 -8.46 86.83 -31.69
CA PRO A 4 -7.11 86.92 -32.23
C PRO A 4 -5.95 86.28 -31.43
N LYS A 5 -4.90 85.97 -32.18
CA LYS A 5 -3.44 86.30 -32.07
C LYS A 5 -2.57 85.51 -31.06
N ILE A 6 -1.79 84.64 -31.56
CA ILE A 6 -0.34 84.49 -31.77
C ILE A 6 0.52 85.39 -30.87
N PHE A 7 1.40 84.70 -30.06
CA PHE A 7 2.76 85.20 -29.77
C PHE A 7 3.77 84.06 -29.78
N LEU A 8 4.74 84.23 -30.69
CA LEU A 8 5.88 83.37 -30.91
C LEU A 8 7.00 83.77 -29.93
N GLY A 9 7.47 82.94 -29.11
CA GLY A 9 8.64 83.15 -28.22
C GLY A 9 9.73 82.09 -28.52
N LEU A 10 10.73 82.57 -29.29
CA LEU A 10 11.93 81.79 -29.62
C LEU A 10 12.90 81.84 -28.45
N SER A 11 13.14 80.69 -27.74
CA SER A 11 14.17 80.57 -26.76
C SER A 11 15.27 79.62 -27.24
N LEU A 12 16.45 80.19 -27.49
CA LEU A 12 17.67 79.46 -27.78
C LEU A 12 18.11 78.65 -26.53
N LEU A 13 18.12 77.34 -26.66
CA LEU A 13 18.79 76.49 -25.68
C LEU A 13 20.16 76.14 -26.23
N ALA A 14 21.19 76.54 -25.48
CA ALA A 14 22.59 76.15 -25.71
C ALA A 14 22.77 74.72 -25.21
N PHE A 15 23.22 73.81 -26.06
CA PHE A 15 23.63 72.48 -25.70
C PHE A 15 25.03 72.50 -25.11
N ALA A 16 25.13 72.25 -23.79
CA ALA A 16 26.42 71.91 -23.15
C ALA A 16 26.63 70.40 -23.30
N THR A 17 27.61 69.99 -24.08
CA THR A 17 28.09 68.63 -24.18
C THR A 17 28.94 68.31 -22.97
N CYS A 18 28.35 67.60 -22.00
CA CYS A 18 29.16 66.91 -20.92
C CYS A 18 29.72 65.59 -21.47
N SER A 19 31.04 65.50 -21.62
CA SER A 19 31.75 64.27 -21.89
C SER A 19 31.66 63.39 -20.66
N LYS A 20 31.00 62.24 -20.73
CA LYS A 20 31.03 61.21 -19.69
C LYS A 20 32.41 60.54 -19.70
N SER A 21 33.15 60.69 -18.61
CA SER A 21 34.31 59.89 -18.35
C SER A 21 33.87 58.46 -18.01
N ASN A 22 34.23 57.49 -18.86
CA ASN A 22 34.05 56.05 -18.57
C ASN A 22 34.99 55.67 -17.39
N LYS A 23 34.48 55.69 -16.17
CA LYS A 23 35.05 54.88 -15.10
C LYS A 23 34.54 53.43 -15.28
N PRO A 24 35.40 52.43 -15.21
CA PRO A 24 34.92 51.02 -15.17
C PRO A 24 34.07 50.86 -13.90
N GLU A 25 32.79 50.47 -14.10
CA GLU A 25 31.92 50.01 -13.03
C GLU A 25 32.53 48.70 -12.47
N ILE A 26 32.95 48.73 -11.21
CA ILE A 26 33.30 47.51 -10.46
C ILE A 26 31.95 46.84 -10.17
N PRO A 27 31.71 45.58 -10.64
CA PRO A 27 30.46 44.91 -10.33
C PRO A 27 30.35 44.79 -8.79
N GLU A 28 29.20 45.15 -8.22
CA GLU A 28 28.89 44.88 -6.83
C GLU A 28 29.05 43.38 -6.56
N PRO A 29 29.70 43.00 -5.45
CA PRO A 29 29.80 41.59 -5.09
C PRO A 29 28.37 41.03 -4.91
N GLU A 30 28.07 39.94 -5.56
CA GLU A 30 26.82 39.22 -5.34
C GLU A 30 26.68 38.89 -3.84
N PRO A 31 25.52 39.09 -3.23
CA PRO A 31 25.30 38.72 -1.84
C PRO A 31 25.62 37.24 -1.67
N PRO A 32 26.25 36.84 -0.56
CA PRO A 32 26.63 35.46 -0.29
C PRO A 32 25.34 34.61 -0.40
N GLN A 33 25.33 33.70 -1.36
CA GLN A 33 24.28 32.71 -1.46
C GLN A 33 24.30 31.88 -0.19
N GLY A 34 23.22 31.94 0.59
CA GLY A 34 23.04 31.10 1.74
C GLY A 34 23.15 29.60 1.34
N PRO A 35 23.46 28.69 2.27
CA PRO A 35 23.56 27.29 1.95
C PRO A 35 22.28 26.85 1.22
N VAL A 36 22.45 26.25 0.04
CA VAL A 36 21.33 25.67 -0.71
C VAL A 36 20.65 24.69 0.23
N PRO A 37 19.36 24.82 0.54
CA PRO A 37 18.67 23.87 1.40
C PRO A 37 18.89 22.47 0.83
N VAL A 38 19.48 21.58 1.62
CA VAL A 38 19.52 20.16 1.27
C VAL A 38 18.07 19.73 1.23
N GLN A 39 17.55 19.51 0.04
CA GLN A 39 16.19 19.03 -0.13
C GLN A 39 16.17 17.59 0.36
N GLU A 40 15.68 17.36 1.59
CA GLU A 40 15.43 16.02 2.07
C GLU A 40 14.52 15.30 1.06
N ALA A 41 14.86 14.03 0.76
CA ALA A 41 14.06 13.23 -0.15
C ALA A 41 12.61 13.18 0.39
N ALA A 42 11.68 13.76 -0.36
CA ALA A 42 10.30 13.85 0.08
C ALA A 42 9.65 12.47 0.05
N PHE A 43 9.02 12.07 1.16
CA PHE A 43 8.18 10.86 1.24
C PHE A 43 7.07 10.87 0.19
N ALA A 44 6.43 9.73 -0.01
CA ALA A 44 5.30 9.56 -0.95
C ALA A 44 4.22 10.64 -0.72
N PHE A 45 3.91 10.90 0.54
CA PHE A 45 3.02 11.96 1.02
C PHE A 45 3.24 12.15 2.53
N PRO A 46 2.76 13.24 3.14
CA PRO A 46 2.80 13.39 4.61
C PRO A 46 2.06 12.24 5.31
N GLY A 47 2.75 11.54 6.22
CA GLY A 47 2.23 10.36 6.91
C GLY A 47 2.44 9.04 6.15
N ALA A 48 3.23 9.03 5.08
CA ALA A 48 3.70 7.78 4.48
C ALA A 48 4.77 7.14 5.39
N GLU A 49 4.52 5.89 5.76
CA GLU A 49 5.39 5.09 6.64
C GLU A 49 5.73 3.74 5.99
N GLY A 50 6.54 2.92 6.67
CA GLY A 50 6.93 1.62 6.19
C GLY A 50 7.95 1.65 5.06
N PHE A 51 8.23 0.49 4.49
CA PHE A 51 9.24 0.35 3.44
C PHE A 51 8.85 0.99 2.11
N GLY A 52 7.56 1.25 1.87
CA GLY A 52 7.05 1.97 0.70
C GLY A 52 6.98 3.49 0.87
N ARG A 53 7.45 4.06 1.96
CA ARG A 53 7.30 5.50 2.28
C ARG A 53 7.98 6.43 1.28
N ASP A 54 9.02 5.96 0.61
CA ASP A 54 9.82 6.75 -0.34
C ASP A 54 9.33 6.63 -1.79
N VAL A 55 8.18 5.97 -2.03
CA VAL A 55 7.56 5.81 -3.35
C VAL A 55 7.21 7.17 -3.93
N THR A 56 7.60 7.43 -5.16
CA THR A 56 7.37 8.73 -5.82
C THR A 56 6.06 8.78 -6.62
N GLY A 57 5.54 7.62 -7.02
CA GLY A 57 4.35 7.52 -7.85
C GLY A 57 4.46 8.39 -9.10
N GLY A 58 3.40 9.14 -9.39
CA GLY A 58 3.33 10.05 -10.54
C GLY A 58 3.93 11.42 -10.32
N ARG A 59 4.76 11.65 -9.31
CA ARG A 59 5.34 12.96 -8.98
C ARG A 59 6.09 13.56 -10.18
N GLY A 60 5.83 14.83 -10.45
CA GLY A 60 6.40 15.54 -11.60
C GLY A 60 5.75 15.22 -12.94
N GLY A 61 4.82 14.29 -12.98
CA GLY A 61 4.10 13.89 -14.17
C GLY A 61 2.84 14.71 -14.47
N LYS A 62 2.06 14.24 -15.45
CA LYS A 62 0.81 14.88 -15.86
C LYS A 62 -0.26 14.70 -14.80
N VAL A 63 -1.08 15.74 -14.58
CA VAL A 63 -2.31 15.62 -13.79
C VAL A 63 -3.45 15.25 -14.75
N ILE A 64 -4.09 14.11 -14.54
CA ILE A 64 -5.20 13.60 -15.34
C ILE A 64 -6.47 13.60 -14.49
N LYS A 65 -7.52 14.24 -15.00
CA LYS A 65 -8.81 14.35 -14.31
C LYS A 65 -9.77 13.24 -14.74
N VAL A 66 -10.24 12.46 -13.79
CA VAL A 66 -11.40 11.58 -13.99
C VAL A 66 -12.66 12.41 -13.80
N SER A 67 -13.44 12.56 -14.85
CA SER A 67 -14.59 13.45 -14.92
C SER A 67 -15.94 12.74 -15.08
N ASN A 68 -15.93 11.41 -15.15
CA ASN A 68 -17.15 10.60 -15.20
C ASN A 68 -16.94 9.24 -14.54
N LEU A 69 -18.04 8.51 -14.31
CA LEU A 69 -18.05 7.20 -13.67
C LEU A 69 -18.15 6.02 -14.66
N ASN A 70 -17.95 6.27 -15.94
CA ASN A 70 -17.96 5.22 -16.96
C ASN A 70 -16.78 4.26 -16.74
N ASP A 71 -17.01 2.98 -17.10
CA ASP A 71 -15.92 1.99 -17.07
C ASP A 71 -14.76 2.35 -17.99
N SER A 72 -15.06 2.92 -19.17
CA SER A 72 -14.06 3.20 -20.20
C SER A 72 -14.43 4.45 -21.03
N GLY A 73 -13.51 4.87 -21.90
CA GLY A 73 -13.64 6.05 -22.76
C GLY A 73 -13.07 7.30 -22.12
N PRO A 74 -13.08 8.43 -22.86
CA PRO A 74 -12.47 9.67 -22.43
C PRO A 74 -12.99 10.15 -21.07
N GLY A 75 -12.05 10.53 -20.18
CA GLY A 75 -12.36 11.02 -18.83
C GLY A 75 -12.73 9.94 -17.81
N SER A 76 -12.69 8.67 -18.16
CA SER A 76 -12.86 7.56 -17.22
C SER A 76 -11.56 7.25 -16.45
N LEU A 77 -11.68 6.53 -15.32
CA LEU A 77 -10.51 6.06 -14.57
C LEU A 77 -9.64 5.11 -15.42
N ARG A 78 -10.24 4.22 -16.18
CA ARG A 78 -9.50 3.27 -17.04
C ARG A 78 -8.68 3.99 -18.11
N ASP A 79 -9.20 5.04 -18.72
CA ASP A 79 -8.48 5.86 -19.67
C ASP A 79 -7.27 6.53 -19.01
N ALA A 80 -7.46 7.12 -17.84
CA ALA A 80 -6.39 7.74 -17.07
C ALA A 80 -5.30 6.74 -16.63
N VAL A 81 -5.70 5.53 -16.17
CA VAL A 81 -4.78 4.45 -15.78
C VAL A 81 -3.95 3.96 -16.98
N ASN A 82 -4.56 3.86 -18.15
CA ASN A 82 -3.91 3.38 -19.38
C ASN A 82 -2.96 4.42 -20.01
N THR A 83 -3.00 5.66 -19.58
CA THR A 83 -2.07 6.69 -20.07
C THR A 83 -0.64 6.33 -19.67
N ALA A 84 0.29 6.46 -20.60
CA ALA A 84 1.71 6.18 -20.36
C ALA A 84 2.44 7.37 -19.72
N GLY A 85 3.55 7.07 -19.03
CA GLY A 85 4.42 8.04 -18.35
C GLY A 85 3.93 8.44 -16.96
N ALA A 86 4.74 9.23 -16.27
CA ALA A 86 4.44 9.68 -14.90
C ALA A 86 3.15 10.52 -14.88
N ARG A 87 2.22 10.16 -13.94
CA ARG A 87 0.90 10.80 -13.88
C ARG A 87 0.26 10.73 -12.51
N ILE A 88 -0.45 11.77 -12.17
CA ILE A 88 -1.29 11.87 -10.97
C ILE A 88 -2.74 11.92 -11.44
N ILE A 89 -3.51 10.92 -11.03
CA ILE A 89 -4.95 10.82 -11.34
C ILE A 89 -5.73 11.45 -10.18
N VAL A 90 -6.54 12.46 -10.52
CA VAL A 90 -7.42 13.16 -9.61
C VAL A 90 -8.87 13.04 -10.08
N PHE A 91 -9.83 13.16 -9.17
CA PHE A 91 -11.24 12.99 -9.45
C PHE A 91 -11.99 14.30 -9.29
N THR A 92 -12.86 14.62 -10.25
CA THR A 92 -13.81 15.73 -10.19
C THR A 92 -15.25 15.27 -10.00
N VAL A 93 -15.43 13.95 -9.86
CA VAL A 93 -16.72 13.27 -9.63
C VAL A 93 -16.58 12.35 -8.43
N SER A 94 -17.72 11.97 -7.83
CA SER A 94 -17.83 10.93 -6.81
C SER A 94 -18.88 9.90 -7.17
N GLY A 95 -18.76 8.70 -6.66
CA GLY A 95 -19.72 7.63 -6.86
C GLY A 95 -19.08 6.28 -7.16
N THR A 96 -19.87 5.39 -7.76
CA THR A 96 -19.46 4.02 -8.05
C THR A 96 -19.15 3.85 -9.55
N ILE A 97 -17.93 3.42 -9.83
CA ILE A 97 -17.51 2.97 -11.16
C ILE A 97 -17.80 1.46 -11.22
N THR A 98 -18.77 1.08 -12.02
CA THR A 98 -19.09 -0.32 -12.30
C THR A 98 -18.18 -0.81 -13.41
N LEU A 99 -17.14 -1.55 -13.05
CA LEU A 99 -16.22 -2.14 -14.00
C LEU A 99 -16.92 -3.21 -14.84
N LYS A 100 -16.56 -3.32 -16.11
CA LYS A 100 -17.05 -4.33 -17.05
C LYS A 100 -15.96 -5.34 -17.46
N SER A 101 -14.76 -5.13 -16.97
CA SER A 101 -13.61 -6.01 -17.12
C SER A 101 -12.56 -5.68 -16.06
N PRO A 102 -11.60 -6.58 -15.79
CA PRO A 102 -10.50 -6.29 -14.87
C PRO A 102 -9.80 -4.96 -15.19
N LEU A 103 -9.44 -4.21 -14.16
CA LEU A 103 -8.68 -2.98 -14.29
C LEU A 103 -7.21 -3.24 -13.94
N ASP A 104 -6.39 -3.40 -14.96
CA ASP A 104 -4.96 -3.61 -14.80
C ASP A 104 -4.19 -2.27 -14.80
N ILE A 105 -3.44 -2.00 -13.76
CA ILE A 105 -2.50 -0.88 -13.68
C ILE A 105 -1.17 -1.36 -14.24
N ARG A 106 -0.89 -1.11 -15.54
CA ARG A 106 0.28 -1.67 -16.25
C ARG A 106 1.42 -0.67 -16.47
N ASN A 107 1.14 0.61 -16.39
CA ASN A 107 2.12 1.66 -16.65
C ASN A 107 2.67 2.19 -15.32
N ASN A 108 3.98 2.21 -15.18
CA ASN A 108 4.69 2.68 -13.99
C ASN A 108 4.44 4.16 -13.69
N ASP A 109 4.93 4.61 -12.55
CA ASP A 109 4.96 6.02 -12.15
C ASP A 109 3.56 6.65 -12.07
N ILE A 110 2.69 6.03 -11.25
CA ILE A 110 1.31 6.45 -11.11
C ILE A 110 0.94 6.77 -9.66
N THR A 111 0.21 7.87 -9.47
CA THR A 111 -0.51 8.18 -8.24
C THR A 111 -2.00 8.25 -8.53
N ILE A 112 -2.81 7.44 -7.83
CA ILE A 112 -4.28 7.52 -7.86
C ILE A 112 -4.74 8.19 -6.56
N ALA A 113 -5.11 9.46 -6.65
CA ALA A 113 -5.41 10.33 -5.53
C ALA A 113 -6.93 10.37 -5.26
N GLY A 114 -7.49 9.29 -4.70
CA GLY A 114 -8.92 9.16 -4.40
C GLY A 114 -9.48 10.25 -3.47
N GLN A 115 -8.64 10.80 -2.59
CA GLN A 115 -9.01 11.91 -1.69
C GLN A 115 -9.40 13.22 -2.40
N THR A 116 -9.13 13.33 -3.69
CA THR A 116 -9.54 14.50 -4.49
C THR A 116 -10.99 14.43 -4.96
N ALA A 117 -11.62 13.28 -4.86
CA ALA A 117 -13.02 13.11 -5.22
C ALA A 117 -13.93 13.90 -4.28
N PRO A 118 -14.93 14.60 -4.79
CA PRO A 118 -15.91 15.27 -3.95
C PRO A 118 -16.80 14.29 -3.19
N GLY A 119 -17.53 14.77 -2.18
CA GLY A 119 -18.55 14.00 -1.44
C GLY A 119 -18.01 12.68 -0.88
N ASP A 120 -18.69 11.59 -1.16
CA ASP A 120 -18.36 10.27 -0.60
C ASP A 120 -17.20 9.54 -1.30
N GLY A 121 -16.49 10.18 -2.23
CA GLY A 121 -15.34 9.59 -2.91
C GLY A 121 -15.71 8.53 -3.97
N ILE A 122 -14.74 7.66 -4.32
CA ILE A 122 -14.84 6.69 -5.41
C ILE A 122 -14.91 5.26 -4.91
N THR A 123 -15.84 4.50 -5.47
CA THR A 123 -15.94 3.04 -5.30
C THR A 123 -15.75 2.34 -6.65
N LEU A 124 -14.96 1.26 -6.68
CA LEU A 124 -14.82 0.35 -7.82
C LEU A 124 -15.53 -0.95 -7.48
N ARG A 125 -16.35 -1.49 -8.39
CA ARG A 125 -17.09 -2.74 -8.16
C ARG A 125 -17.04 -3.68 -9.34
N ASP A 126 -17.42 -4.92 -9.10
CA ASP A 126 -17.73 -6.03 -10.00
C ASP A 126 -16.52 -6.78 -10.56
N TYR A 127 -15.39 -6.13 -10.81
CA TYR A 127 -14.19 -6.79 -11.34
C TYR A 127 -12.95 -6.43 -10.52
N PRO A 128 -11.93 -7.31 -10.55
CA PRO A 128 -10.68 -7.08 -9.83
C PRO A 128 -9.89 -5.90 -10.39
N VAL A 129 -9.13 -5.26 -9.49
CA VAL A 129 -8.08 -4.30 -9.83
C VAL A 129 -6.72 -4.95 -9.59
N SER A 130 -5.85 -4.97 -10.59
CA SER A 130 -4.52 -5.59 -10.48
C SER A 130 -3.40 -4.57 -10.63
N VAL A 131 -2.53 -4.49 -9.64
CA VAL A 131 -1.31 -3.68 -9.71
C VAL A 131 -0.25 -4.49 -10.42
N LYS A 132 0.02 -4.16 -11.69
CA LYS A 132 0.99 -4.80 -12.58
C LYS A 132 2.10 -3.82 -13.00
N ALA A 133 2.31 -2.77 -12.21
CA ALA A 133 3.26 -1.69 -12.45
C ALA A 133 4.10 -1.43 -11.22
N ASP A 134 5.24 -0.83 -11.40
CA ASP A 134 6.13 -0.35 -10.36
C ASP A 134 5.90 1.14 -10.09
N ASN A 135 6.33 1.60 -8.92
CA ASN A 135 6.23 2.99 -8.47
C ASN A 135 4.80 3.51 -8.46
N VAL A 136 3.98 2.92 -7.58
CA VAL A 136 2.52 3.10 -7.53
C VAL A 136 2.09 3.62 -6.16
N ILE A 137 1.31 4.69 -6.15
CA ILE A 137 0.61 5.22 -4.98
C ILE A 137 -0.89 5.14 -5.22
N ILE A 138 -1.62 4.46 -4.34
CA ILE A 138 -3.10 4.38 -4.39
C ILE A 138 -3.65 4.81 -3.04
N ARG A 139 -4.53 5.81 -3.02
CA ARG A 139 -5.07 6.38 -1.79
C ARG A 139 -6.57 6.64 -1.86
N PHE A 140 -7.27 6.40 -0.73
CA PHE A 140 -8.65 6.77 -0.48
C PHE A 140 -9.66 6.22 -1.52
N LEU A 141 -9.47 4.97 -1.94
CA LEU A 141 -10.41 4.25 -2.81
C LEU A 141 -11.12 3.12 -2.06
N ARG A 142 -12.32 2.81 -2.50
CA ARG A 142 -13.08 1.65 -2.04
C ARG A 142 -13.17 0.62 -3.16
N PHE A 143 -12.79 -0.61 -2.84
CA PHE A 143 -12.86 -1.76 -3.75
C PHE A 143 -13.92 -2.72 -3.23
N ARG A 144 -14.99 -2.93 -4.01
CA ARG A 144 -16.19 -3.70 -3.65
C ARG A 144 -16.51 -4.65 -4.78
N MET A 145 -15.74 -5.74 -4.89
CA MET A 145 -15.88 -6.65 -6.01
C MET A 145 -17.30 -7.21 -6.09
N GLY A 146 -17.77 -7.86 -5.03
CA GLY A 146 -19.07 -8.54 -5.06
C GLY A 146 -19.05 -9.76 -5.96
N ASP A 147 -20.17 -10.46 -6.03
CA ASP A 147 -20.34 -11.66 -6.87
C ASP A 147 -21.33 -11.47 -8.02
N ALA A 148 -21.91 -10.29 -8.18
CA ALA A 148 -22.91 -10.00 -9.21
C ALA A 148 -22.38 -10.22 -10.64
N ALA A 149 -21.10 -9.92 -10.88
CA ALA A 149 -20.45 -10.14 -12.18
C ALA A 149 -19.96 -11.57 -12.38
N GLN A 150 -20.17 -12.48 -11.41
CA GLN A 150 -19.74 -13.88 -11.47
C GLN A 150 -18.23 -14.04 -11.74
N GLN A 151 -17.43 -13.16 -11.13
CA GLN A 151 -15.97 -13.19 -11.25
C GLN A 151 -15.34 -13.75 -9.98
N GLU A 152 -14.35 -14.63 -10.13
CA GLU A 152 -13.50 -15.11 -9.05
C GLU A 152 -12.30 -14.17 -8.90
N GLY A 153 -11.97 -13.71 -7.69
CA GLY A 153 -10.77 -12.94 -7.46
C GLY A 153 -10.81 -11.98 -6.27
N ASP A 154 -9.75 -11.16 -6.24
CA ASP A 154 -9.50 -10.15 -5.24
C ASP A 154 -9.98 -8.77 -5.71
N PRO A 155 -10.64 -7.98 -4.87
CA PRO A 155 -10.98 -6.59 -5.19
C PRO A 155 -9.78 -5.76 -5.63
N ILE A 156 -8.61 -5.99 -4.99
CA ILE A 156 -7.32 -5.45 -5.40
C ILE A 156 -6.19 -6.39 -4.98
N GLY A 157 -5.22 -6.55 -5.86
CA GLY A 157 -4.01 -7.32 -5.58
C GLY A 157 -2.85 -6.94 -6.49
N GLY A 158 -1.66 -7.48 -6.17
CA GLY A 158 -0.45 -7.28 -6.98
C GLY A 158 0.73 -8.09 -6.47
N PHE A 159 1.53 -8.61 -7.38
CA PHE A 159 2.72 -9.39 -7.04
C PHE A 159 3.86 -9.15 -8.04
N GLU A 160 5.08 -9.46 -7.62
CA GLU A 160 6.30 -9.29 -8.43
C GLU A 160 6.50 -7.85 -8.93
N ARG A 161 6.19 -6.87 -8.05
CA ARG A 161 6.34 -5.44 -8.34
C ARG A 161 7.18 -4.78 -7.25
N LYS A 162 7.53 -3.51 -7.45
CA LYS A 162 8.32 -2.75 -6.49
C LYS A 162 7.85 -1.31 -6.33
N ASN A 163 8.18 -0.73 -5.18
CA ASN A 163 7.86 0.65 -4.85
C ASN A 163 6.35 0.91 -4.90
N ILE A 164 5.60 0.31 -3.97
CA ILE A 164 4.15 0.45 -3.93
C ILE A 164 3.71 0.89 -2.53
N ILE A 165 2.80 1.84 -2.46
CA ILE A 165 2.09 2.20 -1.23
C ILE A 165 0.59 2.27 -1.46
N ILE A 166 -0.16 1.53 -0.64
CA ILE A 166 -1.63 1.52 -0.58
C ILE A 166 -2.04 2.13 0.75
N ASP A 167 -2.79 3.23 0.70
CA ASP A 167 -3.07 4.03 1.88
C ASP A 167 -4.54 4.47 1.97
N HIS A 168 -5.15 4.35 3.16
CA HIS A 168 -6.53 4.75 3.45
C HIS A 168 -7.55 4.16 2.45
N CYS A 169 -7.34 2.94 1.99
CA CYS A 169 -8.26 2.23 1.11
C CYS A 169 -9.13 1.25 1.89
N SER A 170 -10.25 0.85 1.32
CA SER A 170 -11.04 -0.26 1.86
C SER A 170 -11.34 -1.30 0.80
N MET A 171 -11.17 -2.57 1.16
CA MET A 171 -11.33 -3.74 0.32
C MET A 171 -12.36 -4.67 0.97
N SER A 172 -13.44 -4.97 0.27
CA SER A 172 -14.48 -5.86 0.79
C SER A 172 -15.18 -6.62 -0.32
N TRP A 173 -15.89 -7.67 0.10
CA TRP A 173 -16.75 -8.48 -0.76
C TRP A 173 -15.97 -9.21 -1.85
N SER A 174 -14.76 -9.69 -1.51
CA SER A 174 -14.01 -10.58 -2.38
C SER A 174 -14.73 -11.91 -2.57
N THR A 175 -14.47 -12.53 -3.68
CA THR A 175 -14.87 -13.92 -3.92
C THR A 175 -13.73 -14.90 -3.71
N ASP A 176 -12.52 -14.41 -3.48
CA ASP A 176 -11.32 -15.12 -3.01
C ASP A 176 -10.70 -14.35 -1.83
N GLU A 177 -9.56 -13.69 -1.93
CA GLU A 177 -9.01 -12.81 -0.92
C GLU A 177 -9.45 -11.35 -1.10
N CYS A 178 -9.54 -10.59 0.00
CA CYS A 178 -9.82 -9.15 -0.12
C CYS A 178 -8.62 -8.34 -0.59
N SER A 179 -7.38 -8.79 -0.31
CA SER A 179 -6.18 -8.00 -0.61
C SER A 179 -4.93 -8.86 -0.58
N SER A 180 -4.45 -9.31 -1.73
CA SER A 180 -3.23 -10.11 -1.83
C SER A 180 -2.08 -9.32 -2.45
N PHE A 181 -1.03 -9.09 -1.63
CA PHE A 181 0.21 -8.45 -2.04
C PHE A 181 1.40 -9.26 -1.51
N TYR A 182 2.13 -9.89 -2.40
CA TYR A 182 3.29 -10.74 -2.09
C TYR A 182 4.34 -10.67 -3.20
N GLN A 183 5.56 -11.11 -2.94
CA GLN A 183 6.71 -10.96 -3.85
C GLN A 183 6.92 -9.52 -4.36
N ASN A 184 6.56 -8.53 -3.54
CA ASN A 184 6.79 -7.13 -3.86
C ASN A 184 7.97 -6.60 -3.08
N ASP A 185 8.83 -5.79 -3.72
CA ASP A 185 9.94 -5.11 -3.06
C ASP A 185 9.55 -3.67 -2.68
N TYR A 186 9.88 -3.24 -1.47
CA TYR A 186 9.58 -1.88 -0.97
C TYR A 186 8.09 -1.56 -1.04
N PHE A 187 7.33 -2.33 -0.28
CA PHE A 187 5.87 -2.24 -0.23
C PHE A 187 5.37 -1.69 1.11
N THR A 188 4.30 -0.91 1.08
CA THR A 188 3.52 -0.57 2.29
C THR A 188 2.02 -0.64 2.02
N MET A 189 1.28 -1.26 2.94
CA MET A 189 -0.17 -1.10 3.07
C MET A 189 -0.47 -0.55 4.46
N GLN A 190 -1.07 0.63 4.51
CA GLN A 190 -1.34 1.34 5.76
C GLN A 190 -2.75 1.93 5.82
N TRP A 191 -3.31 1.97 7.05
CA TRP A 191 -4.59 2.61 7.35
C TRP A 191 -5.75 2.12 6.48
N CYS A 192 -5.71 0.84 6.10
CA CYS A 192 -6.70 0.21 5.24
C CYS A 192 -7.72 -0.61 6.06
N ILE A 193 -8.93 -0.75 5.50
CA ILE A 193 -9.95 -1.67 5.99
C ILE A 193 -10.06 -2.83 5.00
N ILE A 194 -9.80 -4.04 5.47
CA ILE A 194 -9.91 -5.28 4.71
C ILE A 194 -10.98 -6.13 5.42
N SER A 195 -12.15 -6.24 4.84
CA SER A 195 -13.28 -6.83 5.58
C SER A 195 -14.31 -7.53 4.72
N GLU A 196 -15.08 -8.41 5.36
CA GLU A 196 -16.31 -8.97 4.80
C GLU A 196 -16.13 -9.68 3.47
N SER A 197 -15.13 -10.57 3.36
CA SER A 197 -15.01 -11.48 2.22
C SER A 197 -16.25 -12.38 2.09
N LEU A 198 -16.70 -12.65 0.87
CA LEU A 198 -17.88 -13.43 0.59
C LEU A 198 -17.59 -14.93 0.63
N ARG A 199 -17.80 -15.56 1.80
CA ARG A 199 -17.50 -16.98 1.99
C ARG A 199 -18.28 -17.91 1.05
N ASN A 200 -19.54 -17.62 0.84
CA ASN A 200 -20.44 -18.41 -0.01
C ASN A 200 -20.74 -17.61 -1.28
N SER A 201 -19.85 -17.66 -2.24
CA SER A 201 -19.92 -16.90 -3.48
C SER A 201 -19.65 -17.78 -4.69
N VAL A 202 -19.16 -17.22 -5.77
CA VAL A 202 -18.95 -17.89 -7.07
C VAL A 202 -17.62 -18.63 -7.19
N HIS A 203 -16.83 -18.73 -6.13
CA HIS A 203 -15.50 -19.35 -6.21
C HIS A 203 -15.59 -20.84 -6.56
N GLY A 204 -14.84 -21.25 -7.60
CA GLY A 204 -14.90 -22.62 -8.17
C GLY A 204 -14.49 -23.74 -7.21
N LYS A 205 -13.72 -23.44 -6.15
CA LYS A 205 -13.33 -24.39 -5.08
C LYS A 205 -14.35 -24.46 -3.95
N GLY A 206 -15.50 -23.81 -4.06
CA GLY A 206 -16.53 -23.75 -3.02
C GLY A 206 -16.28 -22.63 -2.01
N ALA A 207 -16.64 -22.84 -0.74
CA ALA A 207 -16.59 -21.81 0.28
C ALA A 207 -15.20 -21.19 0.44
N HIS A 208 -15.06 -19.92 0.04
CA HIS A 208 -13.90 -19.06 0.17
C HIS A 208 -14.32 -17.75 0.83
N GLY A 209 -13.53 -17.19 1.71
CA GLY A 209 -13.87 -15.96 2.40
C GLY A 209 -12.64 -15.48 3.17
N TYR A 210 -11.67 -14.90 2.45
CA TYR A 210 -10.33 -14.73 2.97
C TYR A 210 -9.90 -13.26 3.01
N GLY A 211 -9.03 -12.94 4.00
CA GLY A 211 -8.49 -11.61 4.17
C GLY A 211 -7.46 -11.26 3.10
N GLY A 212 -6.30 -11.93 3.10
CA GLY A 212 -5.28 -11.66 2.09
C GLY A 212 -4.05 -12.55 2.21
N ILE A 213 -3.28 -12.62 1.11
CA ILE A 213 -1.93 -13.20 1.11
C ILE A 213 -0.95 -12.04 1.18
N TRP A 214 -0.13 -12.00 2.25
CA TRP A 214 0.83 -10.94 2.51
C TRP A 214 2.25 -11.49 2.55
N GLY A 215 3.15 -10.81 1.84
CA GLY A 215 4.56 -11.12 1.77
C GLY A 215 5.33 -10.01 1.07
N GLY A 216 6.64 -10.21 0.89
CA GLY A 216 7.48 -9.29 0.14
C GLY A 216 8.82 -9.03 0.79
N LYS A 217 9.73 -8.49 0.01
CA LYS A 217 11.05 -8.08 0.46
C LYS A 217 11.02 -6.60 0.82
N TYR A 218 11.19 -6.31 2.12
CA TYR A 218 10.95 -4.98 2.67
C TYR A 218 9.49 -4.56 2.45
N ALA A 219 8.56 -5.39 2.96
CA ALA A 219 7.12 -5.15 2.92
C ALA A 219 6.58 -4.83 4.31
N THR A 220 5.85 -3.72 4.46
CA THR A 220 5.22 -3.32 5.72
C THR A 220 3.71 -3.31 5.56
N PHE A 221 3.03 -3.91 6.55
CA PHE A 221 1.58 -3.88 6.68
C PHE A 221 1.25 -3.36 8.09
N HIS A 222 0.73 -2.15 8.20
CA HIS A 222 0.51 -1.53 9.50
C HIS A 222 -0.75 -0.67 9.57
N HIS A 223 -1.29 -0.53 10.79
CA HIS A 223 -2.50 0.25 11.08
C HIS A 223 -3.70 -0.14 10.20
N ASN A 224 -3.80 -1.42 9.83
CA ASN A 224 -4.94 -1.94 9.06
C ASN A 224 -5.94 -2.64 9.96
N LEU A 225 -7.19 -2.68 9.55
CA LEU A 225 -8.23 -3.51 10.12
C LEU A 225 -8.51 -4.69 9.19
N LEU A 226 -8.27 -5.93 9.69
CA LEU A 226 -8.77 -7.16 9.06
C LEU A 226 -9.97 -7.66 9.85
N ALA A 227 -11.14 -7.80 9.21
CA ALA A 227 -12.35 -8.14 9.93
C ALA A 227 -13.30 -9.06 9.14
N HIS A 228 -13.92 -10.00 9.85
CA HIS A 228 -14.99 -10.86 9.32
C HIS A 228 -14.55 -11.75 8.14
N HIS A 229 -13.37 -12.35 8.25
CA HIS A 229 -12.88 -13.33 7.29
C HIS A 229 -12.90 -14.73 7.89
N ASP A 230 -13.17 -15.73 7.06
CA ASP A 230 -13.09 -17.13 7.47
C ASP A 230 -11.64 -17.51 7.83
N SER A 231 -10.68 -17.06 7.03
CA SER A 231 -9.25 -17.38 7.15
C SER A 231 -8.39 -16.28 6.51
N ARG A 232 -7.07 -16.46 6.51
CA ARG A 232 -6.08 -15.56 5.91
C ARG A 232 -6.14 -14.13 6.48
N ASN A 233 -5.95 -14.03 7.81
CA ASN A 233 -5.93 -12.76 8.53
C ASN A 233 -4.52 -12.39 9.07
N PRO A 234 -3.49 -12.28 8.21
CA PRO A 234 -3.38 -12.72 6.82
C PRO A 234 -2.88 -14.18 6.68
N ARG A 235 -2.81 -14.74 5.47
CA ARG A 235 -1.86 -15.79 5.13
C ARG A 235 -0.53 -15.13 4.78
N PHE A 236 0.53 -15.51 5.47
CA PHE A 236 1.88 -15.16 5.03
C PHE A 236 2.32 -16.12 3.93
N GLY A 237 2.75 -15.60 2.79
CA GLY A 237 3.13 -16.45 1.68
C GLY A 237 3.77 -15.70 0.53
N GLU A 238 4.73 -16.38 -0.07
CA GLU A 238 5.30 -16.04 -1.35
C GLU A 238 4.87 -17.09 -2.38
N ARG A 239 5.32 -16.95 -3.62
CA ARG A 239 5.07 -18.00 -4.63
C ARG A 239 5.63 -19.32 -4.16
N ALA A 240 4.83 -20.36 -4.19
CA ALA A 240 5.20 -21.68 -3.69
C ALA A 240 6.47 -22.20 -4.38
N GLY A 241 7.47 -22.60 -3.59
CA GLY A 241 8.75 -23.11 -4.09
C GLY A 241 9.77 -22.06 -4.51
N ASP A 242 9.43 -20.78 -4.50
CA ASP A 242 10.34 -19.72 -4.87
C ASP A 242 11.35 -19.41 -3.76
N ALA A 243 12.62 -19.32 -4.14
CA ALA A 243 13.70 -18.96 -3.23
C ALA A 243 13.63 -17.52 -2.70
N TYR A 244 12.77 -16.69 -3.25
CA TYR A 244 12.51 -15.32 -2.80
C TYR A 244 12.21 -15.25 -1.28
N ALA A 245 11.44 -16.19 -0.77
CA ALA A 245 11.11 -16.30 0.65
C ALA A 245 12.34 -16.39 1.59
N LEU A 246 13.49 -16.86 1.11
CA LEU A 246 14.72 -16.94 1.93
C LEU A 246 15.34 -15.57 2.23
N THR A 247 15.00 -14.55 1.45
CA THR A 247 15.56 -13.20 1.52
C THR A 247 14.50 -12.12 1.65
N ASP A 248 13.26 -12.50 1.82
CA ASP A 248 12.16 -11.57 2.10
C ASP A 248 12.28 -10.95 3.50
N LEU A 249 11.50 -9.93 3.74
CA LEU A 249 11.25 -9.38 5.07
C LEU A 249 9.87 -8.74 5.07
N THR A 250 8.96 -9.39 5.78
CA THR A 250 7.59 -8.91 5.96
C THR A 250 7.40 -8.41 7.39
N ASP A 251 7.10 -7.13 7.54
CA ASP A 251 6.92 -6.46 8.82
C ASP A 251 5.44 -6.12 9.02
N VAL A 252 4.79 -6.76 10.00
CA VAL A 252 3.34 -6.64 10.24
C VAL A 252 3.11 -6.16 11.66
N ARG A 253 2.68 -4.91 11.80
CA ARG A 253 2.55 -4.28 13.10
C ARG A 253 1.37 -3.34 13.24
N ASN A 254 0.93 -3.14 14.48
CA ASN A 254 -0.11 -2.16 14.83
C ASN A 254 -1.42 -2.36 14.05
N ASN A 255 -1.73 -3.59 13.62
CA ASN A 255 -2.99 -3.91 12.96
C ASN A 255 -4.04 -4.39 13.97
N VAL A 256 -5.30 -4.25 13.62
CA VAL A 256 -6.42 -4.85 14.33
C VAL A 256 -6.93 -6.05 13.54
N ILE A 257 -6.99 -7.20 14.18
CA ILE A 257 -7.55 -8.43 13.61
C ILE A 257 -8.82 -8.78 14.40
N TYR A 258 -9.97 -8.69 13.77
CA TYR A 258 -11.26 -8.86 14.42
C TYR A 258 -12.09 -9.99 13.81
N ASN A 259 -12.69 -10.81 14.68
CA ASN A 259 -13.71 -11.80 14.33
C ASN A 259 -13.32 -12.74 13.18
N TRP A 260 -12.08 -13.25 13.22
CA TRP A 260 -11.67 -14.34 12.33
C TRP A 260 -12.42 -15.64 12.70
N ALA A 261 -12.82 -16.44 11.72
CA ALA A 261 -13.54 -17.67 12.01
C ALA A 261 -12.57 -18.84 12.26
N ASN A 262 -11.92 -19.35 11.23
CA ASN A 262 -11.03 -20.51 11.34
C ASN A 262 -9.58 -20.14 11.64
N ASN A 263 -8.98 -19.24 10.86
CA ASN A 263 -7.60 -18.82 11.04
C ASN A 263 -7.44 -17.31 11.18
N SER A 264 -6.64 -16.90 12.16
CA SER A 264 -5.94 -15.63 12.19
C SER A 264 -4.81 -15.64 11.15
N ALA A 265 -3.58 -15.29 11.54
CA ALA A 265 -2.44 -15.41 10.64
C ALA A 265 -1.95 -16.88 10.54
N TYR A 266 -1.44 -17.28 9.37
CA TYR A 266 -0.79 -18.57 9.17
C TYR A 266 0.14 -18.56 7.93
N GLY A 267 0.92 -19.64 7.77
CA GLY A 267 1.83 -19.81 6.64
C GLY A 267 3.27 -19.44 6.99
N GLY A 268 3.89 -18.59 6.20
CA GLY A 268 5.25 -18.10 6.42
C GLY A 268 6.34 -19.09 6.03
N GLU A 269 6.07 -19.96 5.06
CA GLU A 269 6.96 -21.01 4.59
C GLU A 269 8.30 -20.44 4.11
N ALA A 270 9.37 -20.66 4.87
CA ALA A 270 10.73 -20.16 4.67
C ALA A 270 10.90 -18.61 4.79
N MET A 271 9.86 -17.87 5.16
CA MET A 271 9.84 -16.39 5.21
C MET A 271 10.49 -15.82 6.47
N ASN A 272 10.89 -14.55 6.39
CA ASN A 272 11.34 -13.75 7.51
C ASN A 272 10.25 -12.73 7.90
N ILE A 273 9.72 -12.84 9.13
CA ILE A 273 8.54 -12.07 9.53
C ILE A 273 8.72 -11.44 10.90
N ASN A 274 8.40 -10.14 11.01
CA ASN A 274 8.08 -9.47 12.25
C ASN A 274 6.56 -9.38 12.39
N LEU A 275 6.00 -9.91 13.47
CA LEU A 275 4.58 -9.83 13.81
C LEU A 275 4.46 -9.18 15.19
N VAL A 276 4.28 -7.85 15.21
CA VAL A 276 4.55 -7.01 16.39
C VAL A 276 3.40 -6.07 16.69
N ASN A 277 3.02 -5.99 17.97
CA ASN A 277 2.06 -5.00 18.50
C ASN A 277 0.69 -5.01 17.79
N ASN A 278 0.25 -6.14 17.25
CA ASN A 278 -1.08 -6.24 16.66
C ASN A 278 -2.13 -6.53 17.76
N TYR A 279 -3.34 -6.05 17.54
CA TYR A 279 -4.47 -6.25 18.42
C TYR A 279 -5.41 -7.32 17.85
N TYR A 280 -5.53 -8.44 18.56
CA TYR A 280 -6.40 -9.57 18.20
C TYR A 280 -7.68 -9.50 19.04
N LYS A 281 -8.80 -9.23 18.40
CA LYS A 281 -10.12 -9.17 19.01
C LYS A 281 -10.98 -10.34 18.56
N PRO A 282 -11.09 -11.42 19.36
CA PRO A 282 -12.03 -12.49 19.06
C PRO A 282 -13.45 -11.98 18.98
N GLY A 283 -14.19 -12.43 17.98
CA GLY A 283 -15.60 -12.10 17.79
C GLY A 283 -16.51 -13.34 17.82
N PRO A 284 -17.79 -13.17 17.49
CA PRO A 284 -18.77 -14.28 17.53
C PRO A 284 -18.40 -15.48 16.66
N ALA A 285 -17.69 -15.28 15.53
CA ALA A 285 -17.28 -16.36 14.64
C ALA A 285 -15.97 -17.04 15.06
N THR A 286 -15.20 -16.44 15.98
CA THR A 286 -13.85 -16.88 16.30
C THR A 286 -13.86 -18.20 17.08
N THR A 287 -13.27 -19.24 16.48
CA THR A 287 -13.19 -20.58 17.11
C THR A 287 -11.97 -20.75 18.01
N LYS A 288 -10.79 -20.28 17.60
CA LYS A 288 -9.54 -20.37 18.37
C LYS A 288 -9.12 -18.96 18.80
N LYS A 289 -9.62 -18.54 19.96
CA LYS A 289 -9.56 -17.16 20.42
C LYS A 289 -8.15 -16.64 20.75
N GLU A 290 -7.23 -17.53 21.10
CA GLU A 290 -5.85 -17.17 21.47
C GLU A 290 -4.87 -17.23 20.29
N ARG A 291 -5.32 -17.73 19.13
CA ARG A 291 -4.42 -17.92 17.99
C ARG A 291 -3.99 -16.58 17.42
N ILE A 292 -2.68 -16.33 17.45
CA ILE A 292 -2.01 -15.25 16.75
C ILE A 292 -1.52 -15.77 15.40
N PHE A 293 -0.78 -16.90 15.39
CA PHE A 293 -0.12 -17.42 14.21
C PHE A 293 -0.06 -18.94 14.18
N SER A 294 -0.14 -19.52 13.01
CA SER A 294 0.11 -20.94 12.77
C SER A 294 1.17 -21.11 11.68
N PRO A 295 2.42 -21.48 12.02
CA PRO A 295 3.49 -21.63 11.04
C PRO A 295 3.27 -22.80 10.09
N ASP A 296 3.80 -22.69 8.89
CA ASP A 296 3.84 -23.76 7.90
C ASP A 296 5.25 -23.97 7.33
N LYS A 297 5.49 -25.14 6.73
CA LYS A 297 6.71 -25.49 6.00
C LYS A 297 6.46 -25.47 4.49
N ASN A 298 7.45 -25.11 3.73
CA ASN A 298 7.38 -25.27 2.29
C ASN A 298 7.38 -26.76 1.89
N LYS A 299 6.46 -27.15 1.02
CA LYS A 299 6.27 -28.56 0.60
C LYS A 299 6.65 -28.82 -0.86
N VAL A 300 7.16 -27.83 -1.58
CA VAL A 300 7.54 -27.99 -3.00
C VAL A 300 8.90 -28.69 -3.08
N THR A 301 8.89 -29.98 -3.39
CA THR A 301 10.08 -30.80 -3.51
C THR A 301 11.02 -30.30 -4.63
N GLY A 302 12.32 -30.49 -4.46
CA GLY A 302 13.33 -30.08 -5.44
C GLY A 302 13.64 -28.60 -5.46
N THR A 303 13.09 -27.80 -4.54
CA THR A 303 13.37 -26.37 -4.42
C THR A 303 14.28 -26.05 -3.25
N ALA A 304 14.92 -24.87 -3.28
CA ALA A 304 15.80 -24.39 -2.21
C ALA A 304 15.04 -24.15 -0.88
N VAL A 305 13.73 -24.00 -0.93
CA VAL A 305 12.88 -23.74 0.24
C VAL A 305 12.18 -25.00 0.77
N TYR A 306 12.34 -26.15 0.09
CA TYR A 306 11.69 -27.39 0.51
C TYR A 306 11.99 -27.72 1.98
N ASP A 307 10.94 -28.11 2.70
CA ASP A 307 10.93 -28.49 4.12
C ASP A 307 11.53 -27.44 5.08
N LYS A 308 11.56 -26.17 4.68
CA LYS A 308 12.05 -25.08 5.51
C LYS A 308 10.92 -24.38 6.25
N TRP A 309 11.14 -24.16 7.53
CA TRP A 309 10.39 -23.21 8.35
C TRP A 309 10.84 -21.79 8.06
N GLY A 310 9.95 -20.83 8.26
CA GLY A 310 10.32 -19.41 8.32
C GLY A 310 11.02 -19.05 9.64
N ARG A 311 11.38 -17.78 9.76
CA ARG A 311 12.01 -17.17 10.94
C ARG A 311 11.15 -16.02 11.45
N PHE A 312 10.61 -16.14 12.66
CA PHE A 312 9.54 -15.28 13.14
C PHE A 312 9.92 -14.57 14.43
N TYR A 313 9.82 -13.25 14.43
CA TYR A 313 9.78 -12.45 15.63
C TYR A 313 8.34 -12.08 15.93
N ILE A 314 7.77 -12.64 17.00
CA ILE A 314 6.37 -12.47 17.40
C ILE A 314 6.36 -11.94 18.83
N ASN A 315 5.99 -10.66 19.01
CA ASN A 315 6.08 -10.01 20.30
C ASN A 315 5.13 -8.80 20.41
N GLY A 316 4.67 -8.51 21.63
CA GLY A 316 3.84 -7.35 21.92
C GLY A 316 2.42 -7.42 21.35
N ASN A 317 2.00 -8.54 20.77
CA ASN A 317 0.65 -8.67 20.27
C ASN A 317 -0.33 -8.85 21.44
N PHE A 318 -1.38 -8.06 21.46
CA PHE A 318 -2.43 -8.10 22.47
C PHE A 318 -3.58 -8.99 22.00
N VAL A 319 -3.99 -9.95 22.84
CA VAL A 319 -5.14 -10.84 22.59
C VAL A 319 -6.24 -10.53 23.59
N GLU A 320 -7.30 -9.85 23.13
CA GLU A 320 -8.44 -9.49 23.99
C GLU A 320 -9.05 -10.76 24.60
N GLY A 321 -9.20 -10.74 25.94
CA GLY A 321 -9.76 -11.85 26.70
C GLY A 321 -8.78 -12.98 27.02
N SER A 322 -7.47 -12.85 26.70
CA SER A 322 -6.44 -13.79 27.11
C SER A 322 -5.17 -13.09 27.59
N ALA A 323 -5.00 -12.96 28.90
CA ALA A 323 -3.78 -12.44 29.50
C ALA A 323 -2.56 -13.31 29.11
N ARG A 324 -2.69 -14.64 29.22
CA ARG A 324 -1.55 -15.55 28.93
C ARG A 324 -1.03 -15.45 27.50
N ALA A 325 -1.93 -15.32 26.50
CA ALA A 325 -1.50 -15.18 25.11
C ALA A 325 -0.94 -13.78 24.82
N THR A 326 -1.37 -12.76 25.59
CA THR A 326 -0.81 -11.41 25.55
C THR A 326 0.59 -11.38 26.16
N ASP A 327 0.77 -11.97 27.35
CA ASP A 327 2.04 -11.94 28.08
C ASP A 327 3.11 -12.82 27.41
N ASP A 328 2.70 -13.93 26.81
CA ASP A 328 3.59 -14.84 26.07
C ASP A 328 2.95 -15.25 24.73
N ASN A 329 3.14 -14.39 23.74
CA ASN A 329 2.63 -14.62 22.37
C ASN A 329 3.12 -15.93 21.78
N TRP A 330 4.37 -16.32 22.09
CA TRP A 330 4.99 -17.48 21.50
C TRP A 330 4.41 -18.78 22.02
N THR A 331 4.34 -18.94 23.32
CA THR A 331 3.87 -20.18 23.94
C THR A 331 2.37 -20.42 23.71
N TYR A 332 1.55 -19.37 23.86
CA TYR A 332 0.09 -19.51 23.83
C TYR A 332 -0.55 -19.05 22.53
N GLY A 333 0.10 -18.17 21.77
CA GLY A 333 -0.42 -17.61 20.52
C GLY A 333 0.05 -18.32 19.25
N VAL A 334 1.23 -18.99 19.27
CA VAL A 334 1.73 -19.74 18.12
C VAL A 334 1.22 -21.17 18.20
N TYR A 335 0.29 -21.50 17.30
CA TYR A 335 -0.37 -22.80 17.25
C TYR A 335 0.34 -23.74 16.28
N ASN A 336 -0.05 -25.01 16.36
CA ASN A 336 0.22 -25.94 15.28
C ASN A 336 -0.48 -25.45 14.03
N GLN A 337 0.08 -25.76 12.87
CA GLN A 337 -0.51 -25.42 11.61
C GLN A 337 -1.97 -25.89 11.50
N PHE A 338 -2.80 -25.19 10.74
CA PHE A 338 -4.22 -25.47 10.62
C PHE A 338 -4.53 -26.73 9.79
N HIS A 339 -3.60 -27.19 8.97
CA HIS A 339 -3.74 -28.40 8.17
C HIS A 339 -3.57 -29.65 9.02
N ASN A 340 -4.60 -30.46 9.12
CA ASN A 340 -4.59 -31.70 9.90
C ASN A 340 -3.50 -32.69 9.46
N SER A 341 -3.01 -32.60 8.23
CA SER A 341 -1.97 -33.45 7.68
C SER A 341 -0.57 -33.21 8.27
N TYR A 342 -0.36 -32.12 9.00
CA TYR A 342 0.98 -31.78 9.50
C TYR A 342 1.20 -32.09 10.98
N GLY A 343 0.15 -32.39 11.72
CA GLY A 343 0.25 -32.71 13.14
C GLY A 343 0.72 -31.53 14.01
N THR A 344 1.29 -31.84 15.13
CA THR A 344 1.83 -30.89 16.09
C THR A 344 3.23 -30.44 15.67
N VAL A 345 3.49 -29.14 15.66
CA VAL A 345 4.84 -28.62 15.45
C VAL A 345 5.70 -29.06 16.64
N PRO A 346 6.80 -29.79 16.41
CA PRO A 346 7.71 -30.20 17.49
C PRO A 346 8.32 -28.98 18.21
N GLU A 347 8.54 -29.07 19.51
CA GLU A 347 9.15 -27.96 20.29
C GLU A 347 10.53 -27.55 19.75
N ALA A 348 11.32 -28.48 19.26
CA ALA A 348 12.60 -28.21 18.63
C ALA A 348 12.45 -27.36 17.37
N ASP A 349 11.43 -27.65 16.54
CA ASP A 349 11.12 -26.87 15.34
C ASP A 349 10.57 -25.48 15.72
N LYS A 350 9.72 -25.38 16.74
CA LYS A 350 9.25 -24.11 17.29
C LYS A 350 10.43 -23.24 17.75
N ALA A 351 11.37 -23.83 18.47
CA ALA A 351 12.57 -23.12 18.92
C ALA A 351 13.43 -22.64 17.72
N ALA A 352 13.54 -23.45 16.67
CA ALA A 352 14.30 -23.10 15.47
C ALA A 352 13.68 -21.95 14.66
N MET A 353 12.35 -21.79 14.69
CA MET A 353 11.62 -20.71 14.02
C MET A 353 11.69 -19.38 14.80
N ARG A 354 11.83 -19.46 16.13
CA ARG A 354 11.73 -18.28 16.99
C ARG A 354 12.95 -17.38 16.87
N MET A 355 12.69 -16.11 16.60
CA MET A 355 13.67 -15.04 16.70
C MET A 355 13.56 -14.36 18.07
N THR A 356 14.72 -14.13 18.73
CA THR A 356 14.79 -13.43 20.02
C THR A 356 14.87 -11.92 19.87
N ALA A 357 15.21 -11.44 18.67
CA ALA A 357 15.19 -10.04 18.27
C ALA A 357 14.47 -9.90 16.95
N ALA A 358 13.88 -8.73 16.71
CA ALA A 358 13.22 -8.41 15.45
C ALA A 358 14.22 -8.48 14.29
N HIS A 359 13.75 -8.91 13.12
CA HIS A 359 14.48 -8.68 11.89
C HIS A 359 14.69 -7.18 11.70
N PRO A 360 15.87 -6.75 11.25
CA PRO A 360 16.18 -5.32 11.15
C PRO A 360 15.20 -4.58 10.25
N VAL A 361 14.59 -3.55 10.78
CA VAL A 361 13.84 -2.54 10.04
C VAL A 361 14.50 -1.20 10.30
N ASN A 362 14.39 -0.25 9.38
CA ASN A 362 14.92 1.09 9.61
C ASN A 362 14.23 1.71 10.83
N GLU A 363 14.99 2.38 11.68
CA GLU A 363 14.44 3.14 12.79
C GLU A 363 13.40 4.15 12.29
N ASN A 364 12.32 4.31 13.04
CA ASN A 364 11.19 5.20 12.71
C ASN A 364 10.48 4.89 11.39
N ILE A 365 10.51 3.63 10.95
CA ILE A 365 9.81 3.24 9.72
C ILE A 365 8.28 3.26 9.90
N VAL A 366 7.80 2.98 11.11
CA VAL A 366 6.39 3.05 11.52
C VAL A 366 6.29 3.56 12.94
N THR A 367 5.43 4.56 13.17
CA THR A 367 5.18 5.18 14.49
C THR A 367 4.08 4.47 15.30
#